data_da33d017749ddedc3f934d0afae1ad24
#
_entry.id   da33d017749ddedc3f934d0afae1ad24
#
_cell.length_a   1.000
_cell.length_b   1.000
_cell.length_c   1.000
_cell.angle_alpha   90.00
_cell.angle_beta   90.00
_cell.angle_gamma   90.00
#
_symmetry.space_group_name_H-M   'P 1'
#
loop_
_entity.id
_entity.type
_entity.pdbx_description
1 polymer ?
#
loop_
_entity_poly.entity_id
_entity_poly.type
_entity_poly.pdbx_seq_one_letter_code
_entity_poly.pdbx_strand_id
1 'polypeptide(L)'
;MTGALGPSVFVAALFALHPLHVESVAWVSERKDVLSTFLGLLALISYMRYTRQRSRCGYMLALLFFMLGLMAKPMLVTLPFVLLLLDYWPLGRIKFRSTFGLESSDPHFSVLSLLSEKIPFFLFAAVSCLVTYYAQQSGGAVRTFDTLPLGLRISNAAVSYGVYMGKMFWPARMAVFYPYPDSYALWKITAAAALLTVIFILVILQIRRRPYLAVGWMWYFGTLVPVIGLIQVGNQALADRYTYIPLIGLFILIAWGANDLLGRWRVSRIFAMITAVILILALSAVSHTQVGHWADNIALFSHAVKVTRNNYLAHLSLGKALHDAGRDRQALQHYAEALQINPNSTHAHVNVGSGLLAQGKIARAMDHFNRALELNPDFAEAHNNLGLALVRMGEIENSIHHFRRALKINPEFTNAMINLNVATAINDKINRAVRRMRESMPVDALGEDFDLKMVELSNRKRDVFKAVEKYYMALSKQPGFKELDRKIPSAVAAVMQEYEGLLPLLLEKIKFQSTGAEAYYHVACIYARKGLFRESDKWIKRARAMDHDRWHFFNTDPDLVGLQKSDADPFRYLHAVQPGVQIFQNL
;
A
#
# COMPACT_ATOMS: atom_id res chain seq x y z
N MET A 1 -19.21 35.75 -8.47
CA MET A 1 -18.17 36.75 -8.19
C MET A 1 -17.98 37.68 -9.39
N THR A 2 -17.59 37.19 -10.55
CA THR A 2 -17.22 37.99 -11.75
C THR A 2 -18.40 38.44 -12.62
N GLY A 3 -19.59 37.84 -12.50
CA GLY A 3 -20.72 38.03 -13.44
C GLY A 3 -20.53 37.38 -14.83
N ALA A 4 -19.34 36.85 -15.12
CA ALA A 4 -19.01 36.20 -16.39
C ALA A 4 -19.45 34.73 -16.41
N LEU A 5 -20.67 34.45 -16.86
CA LEU A 5 -21.27 33.11 -16.81
C LEU A 5 -20.48 32.10 -17.64
N GLY A 6 -20.15 32.42 -18.90
CA GLY A 6 -19.46 31.50 -19.84
C GLY A 6 -18.12 30.98 -19.28
N PRO A 7 -17.14 31.86 -18.95
CA PRO A 7 -15.89 31.44 -18.34
C PRO A 7 -16.08 30.67 -17.02
N SER A 8 -17.05 31.04 -16.19
CA SER A 8 -17.31 30.36 -14.90
C SER A 8 -17.82 28.93 -15.10
N VAL A 9 -18.75 28.71 -16.04
CA VAL A 9 -19.26 27.37 -16.38
C VAL A 9 -18.14 26.51 -16.96
N PHE A 10 -17.29 27.10 -17.81
CA PHE A 10 -16.18 26.38 -18.40
C PHE A 10 -15.15 25.93 -17.34
N VAL A 11 -14.79 26.80 -16.37
CA VAL A 11 -13.94 26.41 -15.23
C VAL A 11 -14.55 25.26 -14.42
N ALA A 12 -15.86 25.36 -14.14
CA ALA A 12 -16.55 24.31 -13.39
C ALA A 12 -16.57 22.96 -14.14
N ALA A 13 -16.79 23.00 -15.47
CA ALA A 13 -16.76 21.81 -16.32
C ALA A 13 -15.35 21.20 -16.40
N LEU A 14 -14.31 22.02 -16.56
CA LEU A 14 -12.92 21.57 -16.51
C LEU A 14 -12.61 20.92 -15.16
N PHE A 15 -13.00 21.56 -14.06
CA PHE A 15 -12.77 21.01 -12.72
C PHE A 15 -13.47 19.66 -12.52
N ALA A 16 -14.72 19.52 -12.97
CA ALA A 16 -15.49 18.29 -12.81
C ALA A 16 -14.99 17.14 -13.68
N LEU A 17 -14.47 17.43 -14.89
CA LEU A 17 -14.26 16.42 -15.93
C LEU A 17 -12.81 16.22 -16.35
N HIS A 18 -11.85 16.95 -15.73
CA HIS A 18 -10.44 16.83 -16.09
C HIS A 18 -9.83 15.51 -15.59
N PRO A 19 -9.09 14.76 -16.43
CA PRO A 19 -8.55 13.44 -16.08
C PRO A 19 -7.61 13.42 -14.86
N LEU A 20 -6.90 14.50 -14.57
CA LEU A 20 -6.05 14.62 -13.39
C LEU A 20 -6.83 14.58 -12.06
N HIS A 21 -8.14 14.77 -12.08
CA HIS A 21 -8.98 14.71 -10.89
C HIS A 21 -9.53 13.32 -10.60
N VAL A 22 -9.35 12.35 -11.52
CA VAL A 22 -9.84 10.98 -11.38
C VAL A 22 -9.25 10.31 -10.14
N GLU A 23 -7.96 10.49 -9.86
CA GLU A 23 -7.29 9.91 -8.68
C GLU A 23 -7.99 10.30 -7.37
N SER A 24 -8.31 11.60 -7.17
CA SER A 24 -8.98 12.09 -5.95
C SER A 24 -10.42 11.58 -5.81
N VAL A 25 -11.09 11.23 -6.91
CA VAL A 25 -12.50 10.78 -6.91
C VAL A 25 -12.59 9.25 -6.86
N ALA A 26 -11.81 8.54 -7.66
CA ALA A 26 -11.86 7.09 -7.79
C ALA A 26 -11.22 6.37 -6.59
N TRP A 27 -10.14 6.92 -6.04
CA TRP A 27 -9.47 6.33 -4.88
C TRP A 27 -10.24 6.62 -3.60
N VAL A 28 -10.82 5.58 -2.99
CA VAL A 28 -11.69 5.71 -1.80
C VAL A 28 -10.99 6.45 -0.66
N SER A 29 -9.71 6.18 -0.38
CA SER A 29 -8.99 6.84 0.70
C SER A 29 -8.66 8.31 0.41
N GLU A 30 -8.72 8.76 -0.85
CA GLU A 30 -8.50 10.16 -1.24
C GLU A 30 -9.80 10.95 -1.43
N ARG A 31 -10.98 10.37 -1.18
CA ARG A 31 -12.26 11.13 -1.15
C ARG A 31 -12.26 12.27 -0.13
N LYS A 32 -11.33 12.24 0.82
CA LYS A 32 -11.00 13.38 1.69
C LYS A 32 -10.61 14.64 0.91
N ASP A 33 -10.03 14.52 -0.31
CA ASP A 33 -9.77 15.66 -1.20
C ASP A 33 -11.07 16.32 -1.65
N VAL A 34 -12.03 15.49 -2.07
CA VAL A 34 -13.35 15.95 -2.52
C VAL A 34 -14.09 16.65 -1.38
N LEU A 35 -14.12 16.04 -0.19
CA LEU A 35 -14.78 16.61 0.98
C LEU A 35 -14.12 17.92 1.43
N SER A 36 -12.78 17.93 1.54
CA SER A 36 -12.03 19.12 1.92
C SER A 36 -12.25 20.26 0.92
N THR A 37 -12.19 19.97 -0.39
CA THR A 37 -12.44 20.97 -1.43
C THR A 37 -13.87 21.48 -1.42
N PHE A 38 -14.87 20.61 -1.23
CA PHE A 38 -16.27 21.00 -1.08
C PHE A 38 -16.45 21.98 0.07
N LEU A 39 -15.90 21.68 1.24
CA LEU A 39 -15.93 22.57 2.41
C LEU A 39 -15.16 23.87 2.14
N GLY A 40 -14.03 23.79 1.42
CA GLY A 40 -13.28 24.96 0.97
C GLY A 40 -14.11 25.89 0.07
N LEU A 41 -14.85 25.32 -0.90
CA LEU A 41 -15.74 26.08 -1.78
C LEU A 41 -16.90 26.71 -0.98
N LEU A 42 -17.47 26.01 0.02
CA LEU A 42 -18.47 26.60 0.93
C LEU A 42 -17.89 27.75 1.76
N ALA A 43 -16.63 27.62 2.20
CA ALA A 43 -15.92 28.70 2.89
C ALA A 43 -15.76 29.93 1.96
N LEU A 44 -15.37 29.73 0.69
CA LEU A 44 -15.28 30.82 -0.31
C LEU A 44 -16.63 31.48 -0.58
N ILE A 45 -17.71 30.72 -0.70
CA ILE A 45 -19.08 31.25 -0.91
C ILE A 45 -19.51 32.06 0.33
N SER A 46 -19.26 31.56 1.52
CA SER A 46 -19.60 32.23 2.79
C SER A 46 -18.78 33.52 2.98
N TYR A 47 -17.48 33.47 2.61
CA TYR A 47 -16.62 34.67 2.59
C TYR A 47 -17.11 35.72 1.59
N MET A 48 -17.54 35.30 0.39
CA MET A 48 -18.14 36.21 -0.59
C MET A 48 -19.43 36.88 -0.06
N ARG A 49 -20.29 36.13 0.66
CA ARG A 49 -21.48 36.69 1.31
C ARG A 49 -21.10 37.73 2.38
N TYR A 50 -20.09 37.39 3.20
CA TYR A 50 -19.53 38.33 4.18
C TYR A 50 -19.09 39.64 3.53
N THR A 51 -18.28 39.57 2.46
CA THR A 51 -17.74 40.76 1.80
C THR A 51 -18.77 41.63 1.13
N ARG A 52 -19.87 41.04 0.59
CA ARG A 52 -20.95 41.77 -0.08
C ARG A 52 -21.99 42.35 0.87
N GLN A 53 -22.36 41.60 1.89
CA GLN A 53 -23.46 41.92 2.80
C GLN A 53 -22.97 42.40 4.19
N ARG A 54 -21.67 42.44 4.44
CA ARG A 54 -21.04 42.69 5.73
C ARG A 54 -21.62 41.82 6.87
N SER A 55 -22.02 40.59 6.51
CA SER A 55 -22.70 39.66 7.42
C SER A 55 -21.70 38.94 8.33
N ARG A 56 -21.74 39.19 9.63
CA ARG A 56 -20.93 38.45 10.63
C ARG A 56 -21.18 36.95 10.55
N CYS A 57 -22.42 36.52 10.28
CA CYS A 57 -22.76 35.10 10.07
C CYS A 57 -22.00 34.50 8.87
N GLY A 58 -21.91 35.26 7.76
CA GLY A 58 -21.12 34.83 6.59
C GLY A 58 -19.65 34.60 6.92
N TYR A 59 -19.05 35.46 7.76
CA TYR A 59 -17.68 35.31 8.22
C TYR A 59 -17.49 34.08 9.11
N MET A 60 -18.37 33.88 10.09
CA MET A 60 -18.31 32.73 10.99
C MET A 60 -18.51 31.40 10.24
N LEU A 61 -19.43 31.38 9.26
CA LEU A 61 -19.61 30.21 8.39
C LEU A 61 -18.37 29.94 7.54
N ALA A 62 -17.69 30.97 7.03
CA ALA A 62 -16.45 30.82 6.31
C ALA A 62 -15.35 30.18 7.16
N LEU A 63 -15.18 30.61 8.40
CA LEU A 63 -14.26 30.01 9.37
C LEU A 63 -14.64 28.59 9.72
N LEU A 64 -15.92 28.31 9.96
CA LEU A 64 -16.41 26.97 10.29
C LEU A 64 -16.12 25.98 9.15
N PHE A 65 -16.50 26.31 7.92
CA PHE A 65 -16.24 25.43 6.77
C PHE A 65 -14.75 25.27 6.49
N PHE A 66 -13.96 26.29 6.73
CA PHE A 66 -12.51 26.21 6.63
C PHE A 66 -11.92 25.22 7.66
N MET A 67 -12.32 25.31 8.93
CA MET A 67 -11.87 24.39 9.98
C MET A 67 -12.29 22.95 9.66
N LEU A 68 -13.54 22.71 9.29
CA LEU A 68 -14.02 21.39 8.90
C LEU A 68 -13.25 20.84 7.69
N GLY A 69 -12.93 21.71 6.74
CA GLY A 69 -12.12 21.36 5.57
C GLY A 69 -10.67 20.98 5.92
N LEU A 70 -10.04 21.69 6.88
CA LEU A 70 -8.72 21.32 7.40
C LEU A 70 -8.74 19.99 8.14
N MET A 71 -9.81 19.69 8.89
CA MET A 71 -9.98 18.38 9.55
C MET A 71 -10.16 17.24 8.55
N ALA A 72 -10.81 17.49 7.41
CA ALA A 72 -10.94 16.50 6.34
C ALA A 72 -9.59 16.23 5.66
N LYS A 73 -8.87 17.28 5.27
CA LYS A 73 -7.51 17.20 4.71
C LYS A 73 -6.76 18.53 4.88
N PRO A 74 -5.49 18.50 5.36
CA PRO A 74 -4.68 19.71 5.57
C PRO A 74 -4.36 20.53 4.30
N MET A 75 -4.74 20.09 3.12
CA MET A 75 -4.47 20.79 1.85
C MET A 75 -5.01 22.22 1.80
N LEU A 76 -6.06 22.53 2.58
CA LEU A 76 -6.66 23.87 2.64
C LEU A 76 -5.85 24.90 3.43
N VAL A 77 -4.68 24.56 3.99
CA VAL A 77 -3.81 25.55 4.70
C VAL A 77 -3.45 26.76 3.86
N THR A 78 -3.57 26.66 2.54
CA THR A 78 -3.34 27.74 1.59
C THR A 78 -4.56 28.65 1.34
N LEU A 79 -5.74 28.28 1.85
CA LEU A 79 -6.99 29.04 1.64
C LEU A 79 -6.90 30.51 2.10
N PRO A 80 -6.23 30.88 3.22
CA PRO A 80 -6.08 32.29 3.61
C PRO A 80 -5.40 33.13 2.52
N PHE A 81 -4.39 32.57 1.83
CA PHE A 81 -3.74 33.25 0.68
C PHE A 81 -4.70 33.35 -0.52
N VAL A 82 -5.51 32.33 -0.77
CA VAL A 82 -6.55 32.37 -1.81
C VAL A 82 -7.57 33.46 -1.53
N LEU A 83 -7.97 33.66 -0.26
CA LEU A 83 -8.87 34.76 0.12
C LEU A 83 -8.28 36.15 -0.19
N LEU A 84 -6.97 36.33 0.03
CA LEU A 84 -6.27 37.57 -0.36
C LEU A 84 -6.25 37.76 -1.88
N LEU A 85 -6.02 36.71 -2.64
CA LEU A 85 -6.10 36.75 -4.11
C LEU A 85 -7.49 37.15 -4.60
N LEU A 86 -8.54 36.62 -3.97
CA LEU A 86 -9.92 36.95 -4.30
C LEU A 86 -10.28 38.40 -3.89
N ASP A 87 -9.71 38.93 -2.82
CA ASP A 87 -9.88 40.35 -2.44
C ASP A 87 -9.27 41.28 -3.51
N TYR A 88 -8.20 40.87 -4.16
CA TYR A 88 -7.64 41.58 -5.31
C TYR A 88 -8.56 41.44 -6.53
N TRP A 89 -8.85 40.24 -6.97
CA TRP A 89 -9.76 39.93 -8.08
C TRP A 89 -10.44 38.57 -7.79
N PRO A 90 -11.75 38.48 -7.95
CA PRO A 90 -12.72 39.41 -8.58
C PRO A 90 -13.43 40.35 -7.59
N LEU A 91 -13.15 40.33 -6.29
CA LEU A 91 -13.88 41.17 -5.33
C LEU A 91 -13.50 42.66 -5.40
N GLY A 92 -12.31 42.98 -5.91
CA GLY A 92 -11.83 44.33 -6.14
C GLY A 92 -11.68 45.17 -4.86
N ARG A 93 -11.47 44.53 -3.70
CA ARG A 93 -11.29 45.21 -2.39
C ARG A 93 -9.88 45.84 -2.25
N ILE A 94 -8.91 45.31 -3.00
CA ILE A 94 -7.52 45.76 -3.03
C ILE A 94 -7.18 46.23 -4.46
N LYS A 95 -6.51 47.34 -4.60
CA LYS A 95 -5.99 47.88 -5.87
C LYS A 95 -4.50 48.18 -5.77
N PHE A 96 -3.78 48.03 -6.88
CA PHE A 96 -2.39 48.46 -7.00
C PHE A 96 -2.34 49.97 -7.33
N ARG A 97 -1.69 50.76 -6.48
CA ARG A 97 -1.36 52.17 -6.75
C ARG A 97 -0.13 52.26 -7.70
N SER A 98 0.16 53.48 -8.21
CA SER A 98 1.13 53.71 -9.30
C SER A 98 2.56 53.17 -9.06
N THR A 99 2.99 52.95 -7.84
CA THR A 99 4.35 52.49 -7.47
C THR A 99 4.25 51.43 -6.38
N PHE A 100 4.13 50.15 -6.72
CA PHE A 100 4.21 48.98 -5.82
C PHE A 100 3.39 49.03 -4.51
N GLY A 101 2.53 50.06 -4.31
CA GLY A 101 1.67 50.19 -3.14
C GLY A 101 0.32 49.48 -3.35
N LEU A 102 -0.11 48.74 -2.32
CA LEU A 102 -1.49 48.21 -2.22
C LEU A 102 -2.37 49.22 -1.54
N GLU A 103 -3.55 49.49 -2.10
CA GLU A 103 -4.53 50.40 -1.56
C GLU A 103 -5.91 49.72 -1.49
N SER A 104 -6.66 50.00 -0.42
CA SER A 104 -8.05 49.55 -0.32
C SER A 104 -8.94 50.33 -1.30
N SER A 105 -9.87 49.64 -1.95
CA SER A 105 -10.86 50.25 -2.82
C SER A 105 -12.00 50.91 -2.04
N ASP A 106 -12.18 50.57 -0.78
CA ASP A 106 -13.17 51.13 0.13
C ASP A 106 -12.46 52.11 1.08
N PRO A 107 -12.86 53.42 1.12
CA PRO A 107 -12.24 54.41 2.00
C PRO A 107 -12.39 54.07 3.47
N HIS A 108 -13.31 53.21 3.85
CA HIS A 108 -13.52 52.75 5.22
C HIS A 108 -12.64 51.59 5.68
N PHE A 109 -11.86 50.98 4.76
CA PHE A 109 -10.98 49.86 5.10
C PHE A 109 -9.54 50.19 4.68
N SER A 110 -8.61 49.99 5.60
CA SER A 110 -7.18 49.94 5.26
C SER A 110 -6.79 48.54 4.75
N VAL A 111 -5.70 48.45 3.99
CA VAL A 111 -5.13 47.13 3.60
C VAL A 111 -4.82 46.31 4.87
N LEU A 112 -4.42 46.98 5.95
CA LEU A 112 -4.14 46.33 7.23
C LEU A 112 -5.39 45.69 7.84
N SER A 113 -6.57 46.36 7.75
CA SER A 113 -7.83 45.76 8.21
C SER A 113 -8.25 44.55 7.38
N LEU A 114 -7.96 44.56 6.08
CA LEU A 114 -8.21 43.38 5.20
C LEU A 114 -7.26 42.22 5.52
N LEU A 115 -6.03 42.48 5.92
CA LEU A 115 -5.12 41.48 6.41
C LEU A 115 -5.54 40.93 7.78
N SER A 116 -5.97 41.80 8.71
CA SER A 116 -6.41 41.38 10.04
C SER A 116 -7.63 40.45 10.01
N GLU A 117 -8.54 40.61 9.03
CA GLU A 117 -9.66 39.69 8.81
C GLU A 117 -9.18 38.24 8.56
N LYS A 118 -7.96 38.02 8.04
CA LYS A 118 -7.43 36.69 7.69
C LYS A 118 -6.62 36.09 8.83
N ILE A 119 -6.29 36.84 9.89
CA ILE A 119 -5.52 36.31 11.02
C ILE A 119 -6.12 35.03 11.59
N PRO A 120 -7.43 34.89 11.86
CA PRO A 120 -8.00 33.64 12.34
C PRO A 120 -7.80 32.49 11.38
N PHE A 121 -7.92 32.71 10.07
CA PHE A 121 -7.66 31.68 9.06
C PHE A 121 -6.19 31.25 9.05
N PHE A 122 -5.25 32.19 9.14
CA PHE A 122 -3.82 31.89 9.22
C PHE A 122 -3.45 31.14 10.49
N LEU A 123 -4.07 31.48 11.65
CA LEU A 123 -3.87 30.76 12.90
C LEU A 123 -4.32 29.30 12.79
N PHE A 124 -5.52 29.03 12.28
CA PHE A 124 -5.98 27.66 12.07
C PHE A 124 -5.12 26.90 11.05
N ALA A 125 -4.67 27.55 9.98
CA ALA A 125 -3.74 26.95 9.04
C ALA A 125 -2.40 26.58 9.69
N ALA A 126 -1.83 27.47 10.52
CA ALA A 126 -0.58 27.24 11.23
C ALA A 126 -0.69 26.06 12.21
N VAL A 127 -1.77 26.02 13.01
CA VAL A 127 -2.05 24.90 13.92
C VAL A 127 -2.19 23.58 13.13
N SER A 128 -2.94 23.59 12.03
CA SER A 128 -3.08 22.41 11.16
C SER A 128 -1.74 21.95 10.58
N CYS A 129 -0.87 22.86 10.15
CA CYS A 129 0.48 22.53 9.68
C CYS A 129 1.31 21.87 10.77
N LEU A 130 1.32 22.42 11.99
CA LEU A 130 2.07 21.86 13.12
C LEU A 130 1.57 20.45 13.48
N VAL A 131 0.27 20.27 13.65
CA VAL A 131 -0.34 18.97 13.97
C VAL A 131 -0.02 17.95 12.88
N THR A 132 -0.15 18.34 11.61
CA THR A 132 0.14 17.47 10.48
C THR A 132 1.62 17.07 10.44
N TYR A 133 2.53 18.03 10.65
CA TYR A 133 3.96 17.76 10.67
C TYR A 133 4.34 16.76 11.75
N TYR A 134 3.89 16.98 13.00
CA TYR A 134 4.16 16.06 14.11
C TYR A 134 3.55 14.67 13.89
N ALA A 135 2.33 14.59 13.38
CA ALA A 135 1.67 13.32 13.08
C ALA A 135 2.42 12.54 11.98
N GLN A 136 2.89 13.22 10.93
CA GLN A 136 3.66 12.60 9.85
C GLN A 136 5.09 12.21 10.29
N GLN A 137 5.69 13.00 11.17
CA GLN A 137 7.01 12.69 11.73
C GLN A 137 6.94 11.47 12.65
N SER A 138 5.96 11.40 13.55
CA SER A 138 5.76 10.26 14.45
C SER A 138 5.41 8.97 13.69
N GLY A 139 4.72 9.08 12.56
CA GLY A 139 4.43 7.97 11.65
C GLY A 139 5.59 7.58 10.72
N GLY A 140 6.77 8.22 10.83
CA GLY A 140 7.95 7.93 10.00
C GLY A 140 7.79 8.28 8.50
N ALA A 141 6.76 9.05 8.14
CA ALA A 141 6.48 9.39 6.75
C ALA A 141 7.31 10.59 6.24
N VAL A 142 7.86 11.42 7.14
CA VAL A 142 8.70 12.56 6.79
C VAL A 142 10.10 12.07 6.42
N ARG A 143 10.54 12.37 5.20
CA ARG A 143 11.89 12.05 4.75
C ARG A 143 12.91 13.03 5.32
N THR A 144 14.02 12.51 5.83
CA THR A 144 15.16 13.32 6.29
C THR A 144 15.94 13.90 5.11
N PHE A 145 16.80 14.90 5.36
CA PHE A 145 17.67 15.45 4.33
C PHE A 145 18.79 14.48 3.92
N ASP A 146 19.14 13.52 4.79
CA ASP A 146 20.12 12.47 4.49
C ASP A 146 19.56 11.48 3.46
N THR A 147 18.26 11.15 3.55
CA THR A 147 17.61 10.23 2.62
C THR A 147 17.17 10.90 1.32
N LEU A 148 16.88 12.20 1.34
CA LEU A 148 16.49 12.98 0.17
C LEU A 148 17.06 14.41 0.26
N PRO A 149 18.22 14.68 -0.40
CA PRO A 149 18.91 15.96 -0.32
C PRO A 149 18.08 17.15 -0.78
N LEU A 150 18.28 18.32 -0.14
CA LEU A 150 17.54 19.55 -0.45
C LEU A 150 17.63 19.95 -1.93
N GLY A 151 18.81 19.79 -2.55
CA GLY A 151 18.99 20.06 -3.98
C GLY A 151 18.07 19.25 -4.88
N LEU A 152 17.86 17.96 -4.55
CA LEU A 152 16.94 17.10 -5.30
C LEU A 152 15.48 17.52 -5.08
N ARG A 153 15.10 17.93 -3.86
CA ARG A 153 13.74 18.44 -3.55
C ARG A 153 13.42 19.72 -4.32
N ILE A 154 14.35 20.68 -4.35
CA ILE A 154 14.19 21.94 -5.10
C ILE A 154 14.08 21.66 -6.60
N SER A 155 14.95 20.79 -7.11
CA SER A 155 14.92 20.38 -8.51
C SER A 155 13.59 19.69 -8.86
N ASN A 156 13.12 18.78 -8.00
CA ASN A 156 11.84 18.13 -8.14
C ASN A 156 10.69 19.14 -8.12
N ALA A 157 10.68 20.07 -7.17
CA ALA A 157 9.64 21.09 -7.08
C ALA A 157 9.56 21.93 -8.36
N ALA A 158 10.69 22.45 -8.83
CA ALA A 158 10.74 23.25 -10.06
C ALA A 158 10.22 22.47 -11.28
N VAL A 159 10.71 21.24 -11.47
CA VAL A 159 10.28 20.37 -12.60
C VAL A 159 8.80 19.98 -12.47
N SER A 160 8.30 19.69 -11.26
CA SER A 160 6.92 19.27 -11.02
C SER A 160 5.90 20.36 -11.39
N TYR A 161 6.19 21.64 -11.14
CA TYR A 161 5.33 22.73 -11.63
C TYR A 161 5.16 22.65 -13.14
N GLY A 162 6.24 22.48 -13.90
CA GLY A 162 6.18 22.32 -15.35
C GLY A 162 5.46 21.05 -15.81
N VAL A 163 5.71 19.94 -15.12
CA VAL A 163 5.06 18.64 -15.41
C VAL A 163 3.55 18.71 -15.21
N TYR A 164 3.08 19.30 -14.11
CA TYR A 164 1.64 19.44 -13.86
C TYR A 164 0.95 20.36 -14.89
N MET A 165 1.61 21.47 -15.29
CA MET A 165 1.10 22.28 -16.41
C MET A 165 1.04 21.47 -17.70
N GLY A 166 2.07 20.72 -18.03
CA GLY A 166 2.08 19.85 -19.21
C GLY A 166 0.97 18.82 -19.20
N LYS A 167 0.76 18.16 -18.05
CA LYS A 167 -0.32 17.18 -17.87
C LYS A 167 -1.73 17.80 -17.91
N MET A 168 -1.88 19.05 -17.51
CA MET A 168 -3.15 19.75 -17.67
C MET A 168 -3.54 19.90 -19.15
N PHE A 169 -2.58 20.22 -20.03
CA PHE A 169 -2.86 20.33 -21.48
C PHE A 169 -2.91 18.97 -22.19
N TRP A 170 -2.07 18.02 -21.73
CA TRP A 170 -1.97 16.69 -22.30
C TRP A 170 -1.99 15.63 -21.21
N PRO A 171 -3.17 15.23 -20.72
CA PRO A 171 -3.36 14.30 -19.60
C PRO A 171 -3.08 12.86 -20.03
N ALA A 172 -1.81 12.55 -20.31
CA ALA A 172 -1.32 11.22 -20.66
C ALA A 172 -0.37 10.68 -19.59
N ARG A 173 -0.18 9.36 -19.56
CA ARG A 173 0.75 8.65 -18.66
C ARG A 173 0.51 9.00 -17.18
N MET A 174 -0.76 9.08 -16.80
CA MET A 174 -1.14 9.27 -15.40
C MET A 174 -0.92 7.97 -14.63
N ALA A 175 -0.37 8.06 -13.40
CA ALA A 175 -0.08 6.89 -12.58
C ALA A 175 -0.34 7.20 -11.11
N VAL A 176 -0.74 6.18 -10.36
CA VAL A 176 -0.97 6.28 -8.91
C VAL A 176 0.29 6.62 -8.12
N PHE A 177 1.47 6.32 -8.68
CA PHE A 177 2.74 6.55 -8.03
C PHE A 177 3.82 6.92 -9.05
N TYR A 178 4.55 8.00 -8.78
CA TYR A 178 5.69 8.46 -9.57
C TYR A 178 6.95 8.41 -8.71
N PRO A 179 7.92 7.52 -9.01
CA PRO A 179 9.14 7.41 -8.24
C PRO A 179 10.02 8.66 -8.41
N TYR A 180 10.81 8.97 -7.38
CA TYR A 180 11.89 9.93 -7.51
C TYR A 180 12.93 9.39 -8.49
N PRO A 181 13.42 10.22 -9.43
CA PRO A 181 14.62 9.89 -10.17
C PRO A 181 15.86 10.07 -9.26
N ASP A 182 16.93 9.35 -9.54
CA ASP A 182 18.19 9.50 -8.82
C ASP A 182 18.76 10.93 -8.97
N SER A 183 18.55 11.53 -10.13
CA SER A 183 18.90 12.93 -10.43
C SER A 183 18.05 13.49 -11.56
N TYR A 184 17.94 14.80 -11.60
CA TYR A 184 17.34 15.51 -12.73
C TYR A 184 18.44 16.02 -13.67
N ALA A 185 18.28 15.77 -14.97
CA ALA A 185 19.16 16.37 -15.97
C ALA A 185 19.10 17.90 -15.88
N LEU A 186 20.25 18.56 -15.91
CA LEU A 186 20.38 20.02 -15.71
C LEU A 186 19.46 20.82 -16.64
N TRP A 187 19.35 20.38 -17.90
CA TRP A 187 18.49 21.07 -18.87
C TRP A 187 17.01 21.08 -18.48
N LYS A 188 16.52 20.04 -17.76
CA LYS A 188 15.13 20.00 -17.26
C LYS A 188 14.92 21.03 -16.16
N ILE A 189 15.90 21.16 -15.26
CA ILE A 189 15.84 22.11 -14.15
C ILE A 189 15.89 23.53 -14.71
N THR A 190 16.83 23.82 -15.61
CA THR A 190 16.98 25.15 -16.21
C THR A 190 15.78 25.52 -17.07
N ALA A 191 15.24 24.59 -17.87
CA ALA A 191 14.05 24.83 -18.65
C ALA A 191 12.81 25.11 -17.79
N ALA A 192 12.62 24.34 -16.71
CA ALA A 192 11.54 24.57 -15.76
C ALA A 192 11.68 25.93 -15.05
N ALA A 193 12.88 26.26 -14.56
CA ALA A 193 13.16 27.54 -13.93
C ALA A 193 12.93 28.72 -14.90
N ALA A 194 13.43 28.62 -16.13
CA ALA A 194 13.20 29.62 -17.17
C ALA A 194 11.70 29.79 -17.47
N LEU A 195 10.96 28.69 -17.65
CA LEU A 195 9.50 28.72 -17.89
C LEU A 195 8.78 29.45 -16.74
N LEU A 196 9.06 29.08 -15.49
CA LEU A 196 8.45 29.70 -14.31
C LEU A 196 8.80 31.21 -14.27
N THR A 197 10.05 31.57 -14.49
CA THR A 197 10.52 32.97 -14.50
C THR A 197 9.79 33.79 -15.57
N VAL A 198 9.70 33.26 -16.80
CA VAL A 198 8.99 33.93 -17.89
C VAL A 198 7.50 34.14 -17.54
N ILE A 199 6.83 33.12 -16.99
CA ILE A 199 5.42 33.26 -16.59
C ILE A 199 5.27 34.32 -15.48
N PHE A 200 6.15 34.32 -14.46
CA PHE A 200 6.13 35.34 -13.42
C PHE A 200 6.30 36.76 -13.98
N ILE A 201 7.25 36.96 -14.89
CA ILE A 201 7.48 38.26 -15.56
C ILE A 201 6.22 38.68 -16.32
N LEU A 202 5.64 37.78 -17.15
CA LEU A 202 4.43 38.07 -17.91
C LEU A 202 3.24 38.43 -17.01
N VAL A 203 3.07 37.70 -15.91
CA VAL A 203 2.03 37.96 -14.92
C VAL A 203 2.22 39.34 -14.26
N ILE A 204 3.43 39.67 -13.84
CA ILE A 204 3.75 40.98 -13.24
C ILE A 204 3.49 42.12 -14.21
N LEU A 205 3.91 41.99 -15.47
CA LEU A 205 3.70 43.00 -16.50
C LEU A 205 2.20 43.24 -16.81
N GLN A 206 1.37 42.19 -16.61
CA GLN A 206 -0.06 42.24 -16.93
C GLN A 206 -0.97 42.42 -15.69
N ILE A 207 -0.40 42.44 -14.49
CA ILE A 207 -1.16 42.37 -13.22
C ILE A 207 -2.29 43.41 -13.13
N ARG A 208 -2.06 44.62 -13.64
CA ARG A 208 -3.06 45.70 -13.63
C ARG A 208 -4.09 45.59 -14.75
N ARG A 209 -3.69 45.12 -15.94
CA ARG A 209 -4.57 45.07 -17.12
C ARG A 209 -5.40 43.80 -17.14
N ARG A 210 -4.85 42.70 -16.60
CA ARG A 210 -5.44 41.35 -16.62
C ARG A 210 -5.27 40.67 -15.27
N PRO A 211 -5.98 41.15 -14.22
CA PRO A 211 -5.79 40.67 -12.84
C PRO A 211 -6.04 39.17 -12.67
N TYR A 212 -6.88 38.56 -13.51
CA TYR A 212 -7.14 37.13 -13.51
C TYR A 212 -5.86 36.30 -13.78
N LEU A 213 -4.88 36.83 -14.52
CA LEU A 213 -3.62 36.14 -14.76
C LEU A 213 -2.82 36.00 -13.47
N ALA A 214 -2.77 37.08 -12.68
CA ALA A 214 -2.09 37.06 -11.39
C ALA A 214 -2.79 36.13 -10.39
N VAL A 215 -4.11 36.21 -10.30
CA VAL A 215 -4.87 35.37 -9.38
C VAL A 215 -4.79 33.91 -9.78
N GLY A 216 -4.98 33.56 -11.05
CA GLY A 216 -4.89 32.18 -11.51
C GLY A 216 -3.50 31.59 -11.33
N TRP A 217 -2.45 32.36 -11.66
CA TRP A 217 -1.07 31.92 -11.50
C TRP A 217 -0.66 31.75 -10.04
N MET A 218 -0.95 32.73 -9.18
CA MET A 218 -0.62 32.68 -7.75
C MET A 218 -1.45 31.62 -7.03
N TRP A 219 -2.69 31.39 -7.44
CA TRP A 219 -3.49 30.28 -6.95
C TRP A 219 -2.79 28.95 -7.24
N TYR A 220 -2.47 28.67 -8.51
CA TYR A 220 -1.78 27.45 -8.92
C TYR A 220 -0.47 27.28 -8.17
N PHE A 221 0.39 28.30 -8.22
CA PHE A 221 1.72 28.24 -7.62
C PHE A 221 1.64 28.08 -6.09
N GLY A 222 0.85 28.91 -5.43
CA GLY A 222 0.77 28.94 -3.97
C GLY A 222 0.08 27.72 -3.34
N THR A 223 -0.97 27.19 -3.99
CA THR A 223 -1.68 26.02 -3.45
C THR A 223 -0.93 24.70 -3.65
N LEU A 224 0.06 24.64 -4.55
CA LEU A 224 0.96 23.49 -4.70
C LEU A 224 2.09 23.46 -3.65
N VAL A 225 2.47 24.59 -3.04
CA VAL A 225 3.61 24.69 -2.09
C VAL A 225 3.59 23.60 -1.01
N PRO A 226 2.47 23.29 -0.33
CA PRO A 226 2.46 22.27 0.73
C PRO A 226 2.77 20.86 0.25
N VAL A 227 2.57 20.55 -1.04
CA VAL A 227 2.66 19.19 -1.60
C VAL A 227 3.66 19.05 -2.74
N ILE A 228 4.35 20.11 -3.11
CA ILE A 228 5.33 20.09 -4.21
C ILE A 228 6.62 19.34 -3.85
N GLY A 229 6.80 18.91 -2.58
CA GLY A 229 7.91 18.11 -2.14
C GLY A 229 9.07 18.88 -1.50
N LEU A 230 8.89 20.16 -1.12
CA LEU A 230 9.87 20.90 -0.31
C LEU A 230 9.99 20.28 1.09
N ILE A 231 8.86 20.03 1.74
CA ILE A 231 8.76 19.11 2.89
C ILE A 231 8.24 17.80 2.34
N GLN A 232 9.12 16.80 2.25
CA GLN A 232 8.76 15.54 1.62
C GLN A 232 8.08 14.60 2.59
N VAL A 233 6.85 14.22 2.23
CA VAL A 233 6.07 13.19 2.91
C VAL A 233 5.81 12.05 1.92
N GLY A 234 6.22 10.84 2.30
CA GLY A 234 6.13 9.66 1.45
C GLY A 234 7.25 9.54 0.41
N ASN A 235 7.10 8.58 -0.51
CA ASN A 235 8.14 8.16 -1.46
C ASN A 235 7.92 8.66 -2.89
N GLN A 236 6.82 9.39 -3.16
CA GLN A 236 6.48 9.87 -4.50
C GLN A 236 7.10 11.22 -4.81
N ALA A 237 7.64 11.39 -6.01
CA ALA A 237 8.13 12.67 -6.53
C ALA A 237 6.98 13.63 -6.83
N LEU A 238 5.87 13.11 -7.34
CA LEU A 238 4.63 13.83 -7.64
C LEU A 238 3.43 12.88 -7.53
N ALA A 239 2.22 13.44 -7.47
CA ALA A 239 0.98 12.69 -7.53
C ALA A 239 -0.09 13.53 -8.25
N ASP A 240 -0.88 12.91 -9.13
CA ASP A 240 -1.87 13.64 -9.92
C ASP A 240 -2.94 14.29 -9.03
N ARG A 241 -3.30 13.66 -7.89
CA ARG A 241 -4.21 14.22 -6.87
C ARG A 241 -3.75 15.55 -6.24
N TYR A 242 -2.45 15.85 -6.27
CA TYR A 242 -1.95 17.13 -5.76
C TYR A 242 -2.39 18.33 -6.58
N THR A 243 -2.87 18.09 -7.81
CA THR A 243 -3.36 19.12 -8.70
C THR A 243 -4.83 19.50 -8.48
N TYR A 244 -5.57 18.79 -7.62
CA TYR A 244 -7.02 18.90 -7.48
C TYR A 244 -7.50 20.35 -7.20
N ILE A 245 -6.92 21.02 -6.20
CA ILE A 245 -7.21 22.44 -5.92
C ILE A 245 -6.39 23.38 -6.81
N PRO A 246 -5.09 23.15 -7.03
CA PRO A 246 -4.25 24.06 -7.82
C PRO A 246 -4.71 24.30 -9.24
N LEU A 247 -5.23 23.30 -9.94
CA LEU A 247 -5.69 23.47 -11.33
C LEU A 247 -6.83 24.47 -11.49
N ILE A 248 -7.62 24.74 -10.44
CA ILE A 248 -8.65 25.80 -10.48
C ILE A 248 -8.03 27.13 -10.92
N GLY A 249 -6.82 27.45 -10.40
CA GLY A 249 -6.10 28.65 -10.80
C GLY A 249 -5.76 28.70 -12.29
N LEU A 250 -5.24 27.60 -12.84
CA LEU A 250 -4.92 27.51 -14.26
C LEU A 250 -6.19 27.50 -15.13
N PHE A 251 -7.25 26.87 -14.69
CA PHE A 251 -8.54 26.90 -15.40
C PHE A 251 -9.12 28.31 -15.46
N ILE A 252 -8.99 29.11 -14.37
CA ILE A 252 -9.35 30.53 -14.35
C ILE A 252 -8.52 31.28 -15.40
N LEU A 253 -7.20 31.10 -15.37
CA LEU A 253 -6.29 31.75 -16.30
C LEU A 253 -6.64 31.47 -17.75
N ILE A 254 -6.92 30.20 -18.09
CA ILE A 254 -7.29 29.78 -19.44
C ILE A 254 -8.68 30.33 -19.84
N ALA A 255 -9.69 30.19 -18.96
CA ALA A 255 -11.05 30.56 -19.30
C ALA A 255 -11.21 32.08 -19.56
N TRP A 256 -10.64 32.91 -18.67
CA TRP A 256 -10.66 34.37 -18.85
C TRP A 256 -9.70 34.82 -19.95
N GLY A 257 -8.52 34.20 -20.09
CA GLY A 257 -7.59 34.48 -21.17
C GLY A 257 -8.18 34.16 -22.54
N ALA A 258 -8.84 32.99 -22.66
CA ALA A 258 -9.57 32.66 -23.90
C ALA A 258 -10.70 33.65 -24.21
N ASN A 259 -11.49 34.02 -23.20
CA ASN A 259 -12.56 34.99 -23.36
C ASN A 259 -12.05 36.34 -23.85
N ASP A 260 -10.92 36.86 -23.29
CA ASP A 260 -10.28 38.08 -23.75
C ASP A 260 -9.78 37.98 -25.21
N LEU A 261 -9.14 36.85 -25.55
CA LEU A 261 -8.56 36.61 -26.86
C LEU A 261 -9.64 36.49 -27.94
N LEU A 262 -10.69 35.72 -27.65
CA LEU A 262 -11.85 35.55 -28.54
C LEU A 262 -12.58 36.87 -28.79
N GLY A 263 -12.73 37.71 -27.73
CA GLY A 263 -13.29 39.05 -27.86
C GLY A 263 -12.43 39.97 -28.73
N ARG A 264 -11.08 39.91 -28.57
CA ARG A 264 -10.17 40.71 -29.37
C ARG A 264 -10.15 40.30 -30.86
N TRP A 265 -10.23 38.99 -31.13
CA TRP A 265 -10.24 38.46 -32.51
C TRP A 265 -11.64 38.40 -33.10
N ARG A 266 -12.66 38.91 -32.38
CA ARG A 266 -14.06 38.91 -32.80
C ARG A 266 -14.58 37.53 -33.23
N VAL A 267 -14.11 36.48 -32.59
CA VAL A 267 -14.52 35.10 -32.84
C VAL A 267 -15.99 34.92 -32.42
N SER A 268 -16.77 34.24 -33.28
CA SER A 268 -18.18 33.94 -32.98
C SER A 268 -18.33 33.20 -31.64
N ARG A 269 -19.26 33.65 -30.80
CA ARG A 269 -19.58 32.98 -29.51
C ARG A 269 -20.01 31.54 -29.72
N ILE A 270 -20.72 31.25 -30.82
CA ILE A 270 -21.14 29.88 -31.15
C ILE A 270 -19.92 29.01 -31.42
N PHE A 271 -18.96 29.49 -32.22
CA PHE A 271 -17.72 28.75 -32.48
C PHE A 271 -16.95 28.49 -31.20
N ALA A 272 -16.81 29.49 -30.33
CA ALA A 272 -16.15 29.33 -29.01
C ALA A 272 -16.88 28.30 -28.15
N MET A 273 -18.20 28.31 -28.11
CA MET A 273 -18.99 27.31 -27.38
C MET A 273 -18.81 25.90 -27.94
N ILE A 274 -18.85 25.72 -29.24
CA ILE A 274 -18.64 24.42 -29.90
C ILE A 274 -17.25 23.89 -29.55
N THR A 275 -16.23 24.72 -29.66
CA THR A 275 -14.84 24.33 -29.29
C THR A 275 -14.72 23.93 -27.82
N ALA A 276 -15.35 24.68 -26.92
CA ALA A 276 -15.36 24.34 -25.49
C ALA A 276 -16.06 22.99 -25.24
N VAL A 277 -17.20 22.74 -25.88
CA VAL A 277 -17.93 21.48 -25.76
C VAL A 277 -17.10 20.31 -26.30
N ILE A 278 -16.46 20.45 -27.46
CA ILE A 278 -15.59 19.40 -28.02
C ILE A 278 -14.43 19.09 -27.05
N LEU A 279 -13.78 20.11 -26.49
CA LEU A 279 -12.71 19.94 -25.53
C LEU A 279 -13.19 19.19 -24.27
N ILE A 280 -14.33 19.58 -23.71
CA ILE A 280 -14.91 18.92 -22.54
C ILE A 280 -15.26 17.46 -22.83
N LEU A 281 -15.85 17.18 -24.01
CA LEU A 281 -16.15 15.80 -24.41
C LEU A 281 -14.87 14.96 -24.58
N ALA A 282 -13.83 15.53 -25.17
CA ALA A 282 -12.53 14.86 -25.30
C ALA A 282 -11.90 14.55 -23.92
N LEU A 283 -11.90 15.52 -23.00
CA LEU A 283 -11.43 15.30 -21.64
C LEU A 283 -12.28 14.27 -20.89
N SER A 284 -13.60 14.29 -21.08
CA SER A 284 -14.51 13.29 -20.48
C SER A 284 -14.21 11.88 -20.97
N ALA A 285 -13.91 11.71 -22.25
CA ALA A 285 -13.53 10.40 -22.80
C ALA A 285 -12.22 9.89 -22.20
N VAL A 286 -11.21 10.78 -22.06
CA VAL A 286 -9.94 10.43 -21.40
C VAL A 286 -10.17 10.12 -19.91
N SER A 287 -11.01 10.88 -19.21
CA SER A 287 -11.36 10.62 -17.81
C SER A 287 -12.05 9.27 -17.64
N HIS A 288 -12.98 8.93 -18.54
CA HIS A 288 -13.63 7.61 -18.53
C HIS A 288 -12.63 6.46 -18.68
N THR A 289 -11.69 6.59 -19.61
CA THR A 289 -10.60 5.61 -19.77
C THR A 289 -9.73 5.54 -18.50
N GLN A 290 -9.41 6.69 -17.90
CA GLN A 290 -8.62 6.74 -16.68
C GLN A 290 -9.33 6.08 -15.49
N VAL A 291 -10.65 6.26 -15.34
CA VAL A 291 -11.45 5.58 -14.32
C VAL A 291 -11.35 4.06 -14.46
N GLY A 292 -11.32 3.53 -15.69
CA GLY A 292 -11.15 2.11 -15.96
C GLY A 292 -9.86 1.52 -15.36
N HIS A 293 -8.78 2.31 -15.24
CA HIS A 293 -7.54 1.87 -14.59
C HIS A 293 -7.66 1.73 -13.07
N TRP A 294 -8.70 2.30 -12.45
CA TRP A 294 -8.98 2.21 -11.01
C TRP A 294 -10.00 1.10 -10.65
N ALA A 295 -10.37 0.24 -11.61
CA ALA A 295 -11.36 -0.82 -11.42
C ALA A 295 -10.89 -1.84 -10.35
N ASP A 296 -9.63 -2.23 -10.39
CA ASP A 296 -9.00 -3.13 -9.42
C ASP A 296 -7.48 -2.86 -9.30
N ASN A 297 -6.85 -3.48 -8.31
CA ASN A 297 -5.43 -3.28 -8.05
C ASN A 297 -4.53 -3.80 -9.20
N ILE A 298 -4.93 -4.86 -9.92
CA ILE A 298 -4.14 -5.40 -11.03
C ILE A 298 -4.17 -4.41 -12.20
N ALA A 299 -5.33 -3.90 -12.56
CA ALA A 299 -5.49 -2.88 -13.60
C ALA A 299 -4.67 -1.62 -13.26
N LEU A 300 -4.80 -1.13 -12.02
CA LEU A 300 -4.15 0.09 -11.54
C LEU A 300 -2.62 -0.01 -11.60
N PHE A 301 -2.05 -1.05 -10.98
CA PHE A 301 -0.60 -1.19 -10.92
C PHE A 301 0.01 -1.69 -12.23
N SER A 302 -0.73 -2.47 -13.04
CA SER A 302 -0.29 -2.82 -14.41
C SER A 302 -0.17 -1.58 -15.28
N HIS A 303 -1.14 -0.65 -15.18
CA HIS A 303 -1.05 0.64 -15.87
C HIS A 303 0.14 1.47 -15.36
N ALA A 304 0.34 1.56 -14.04
CA ALA A 304 1.45 2.29 -13.44
C ALA A 304 2.81 1.76 -13.90
N VAL A 305 3.02 0.44 -13.92
CA VAL A 305 4.23 -0.21 -14.45
C VAL A 305 4.45 0.14 -15.93
N LYS A 306 3.38 0.14 -16.74
CA LYS A 306 3.46 0.43 -18.18
C LYS A 306 3.83 1.87 -18.50
N VAL A 307 3.36 2.85 -17.70
CA VAL A 307 3.53 4.28 -18.01
C VAL A 307 4.67 4.96 -17.25
N THR A 308 5.23 4.31 -16.23
CA THR A 308 6.37 4.81 -15.45
C THR A 308 7.63 3.97 -15.69
N ARG A 309 8.80 4.53 -15.36
CA ARG A 309 10.08 3.81 -15.43
C ARG A 309 10.65 3.66 -14.02
N ASN A 310 11.38 2.59 -13.78
CA ASN A 310 12.04 2.31 -12.49
C ASN A 310 11.11 2.45 -11.28
N ASN A 311 9.88 1.96 -11.42
CA ASN A 311 8.86 2.09 -10.40
C ASN A 311 8.77 0.80 -9.56
N TYR A 312 9.72 0.61 -8.65
CA TYR A 312 9.75 -0.60 -7.80
C TYR A 312 8.48 -0.77 -6.96
N LEU A 313 7.86 0.33 -6.50
CA LEU A 313 6.61 0.25 -5.73
C LEU A 313 5.42 -0.21 -6.57
N ALA A 314 5.35 0.20 -7.84
CA ALA A 314 4.31 -0.31 -8.73
C ALA A 314 4.49 -1.80 -9.02
N HIS A 315 5.73 -2.26 -9.25
CA HIS A 315 6.04 -3.69 -9.39
C HIS A 315 5.71 -4.47 -8.12
N LEU A 316 6.09 -3.95 -6.95
CA LEU A 316 5.80 -4.57 -5.66
C LEU A 316 4.28 -4.70 -5.41
N SER A 317 3.53 -3.63 -5.67
CA SER A 317 2.08 -3.60 -5.49
C SER A 317 1.34 -4.47 -6.50
N LEU A 318 1.81 -4.50 -7.77
CA LEU A 318 1.29 -5.40 -8.78
C LEU A 318 1.56 -6.87 -8.42
N GLY A 319 2.77 -7.17 -7.96
CA GLY A 319 3.12 -8.50 -7.47
C GLY A 319 2.18 -8.95 -6.34
N LYS A 320 1.92 -8.05 -5.37
CA LYS A 320 0.97 -8.34 -4.29
C LYS A 320 -0.46 -8.58 -4.82
N ALA A 321 -0.96 -7.72 -5.69
CA ALA A 321 -2.29 -7.88 -6.27
C ALA A 321 -2.45 -9.18 -7.07
N LEU A 322 -1.40 -9.59 -7.79
CA LEU A 322 -1.35 -10.85 -8.50
C LEU A 322 -1.30 -12.06 -7.56
N HIS A 323 -0.55 -11.96 -6.47
CA HIS A 323 -0.51 -12.97 -5.42
C HIS A 323 -1.88 -13.15 -4.76
N ASP A 324 -2.53 -12.05 -4.38
CA ASP A 324 -3.87 -12.05 -3.79
C ASP A 324 -4.92 -12.66 -4.76
N ALA A 325 -4.68 -12.55 -6.08
CA ALA A 325 -5.47 -13.20 -7.13
C ALA A 325 -5.03 -14.63 -7.47
N GLY A 326 -4.06 -15.22 -6.73
CA GLY A 326 -3.57 -16.57 -6.95
C GLY A 326 -2.63 -16.74 -8.15
N ARG A 327 -2.17 -15.64 -8.75
CA ARG A 327 -1.26 -15.65 -9.92
C ARG A 327 0.20 -15.60 -9.50
N ASP A 328 0.63 -16.53 -8.64
CA ASP A 328 1.91 -16.51 -7.91
C ASP A 328 3.15 -16.45 -8.80
N ARG A 329 3.13 -17.16 -9.97
CA ARG A 329 4.26 -17.11 -10.92
C ARG A 329 4.49 -15.68 -11.44
N GLN A 330 3.41 -14.96 -11.77
CA GLN A 330 3.50 -13.59 -12.26
C GLN A 330 3.84 -12.62 -11.11
N ALA A 331 3.28 -12.85 -9.92
CA ALA A 331 3.64 -12.09 -8.72
C ALA A 331 5.15 -12.13 -8.46
N LEU A 332 5.74 -13.32 -8.50
CA LEU A 332 7.18 -13.50 -8.28
C LEU A 332 8.04 -12.79 -9.33
N GLN A 333 7.61 -12.75 -10.60
CA GLN A 333 8.30 -11.99 -11.64
C GLN A 333 8.33 -10.49 -11.29
N HIS A 334 7.18 -9.92 -10.89
CA HIS A 334 7.11 -8.51 -10.51
C HIS A 334 7.87 -8.19 -9.21
N TYR A 335 7.90 -9.10 -8.25
CA TYR A 335 8.75 -8.93 -7.07
C TYR A 335 10.25 -8.95 -7.42
N ALA A 336 10.66 -9.81 -8.35
CA ALA A 336 12.04 -9.84 -8.84
C ALA A 336 12.41 -8.54 -9.58
N GLU A 337 11.53 -8.02 -10.44
CA GLU A 337 11.70 -6.72 -11.09
C GLU A 337 11.80 -5.58 -10.06
N ALA A 338 10.99 -5.62 -8.99
CA ALA A 338 11.08 -4.65 -7.91
C ALA A 338 12.47 -4.68 -7.24
N LEU A 339 13.05 -5.86 -7.02
CA LEU A 339 14.40 -6.02 -6.47
C LEU A 339 15.51 -5.59 -7.43
N GLN A 340 15.34 -5.78 -8.75
CA GLN A 340 16.31 -5.27 -9.73
C GLN A 340 16.36 -3.74 -9.69
N ILE A 341 15.22 -3.08 -9.50
CA ILE A 341 15.14 -1.61 -9.41
C ILE A 341 15.63 -1.12 -8.05
N ASN A 342 15.23 -1.77 -6.96
CA ASN A 342 15.64 -1.42 -5.59
C ASN A 342 16.11 -2.67 -4.83
N PRO A 343 17.41 -3.01 -4.89
CA PRO A 343 17.98 -4.18 -4.21
C PRO A 343 17.89 -4.12 -2.67
N ASN A 344 17.64 -2.95 -2.10
CA ASN A 344 17.52 -2.77 -0.65
C ASN A 344 16.06 -2.68 -0.17
N SER A 345 15.10 -3.15 -0.97
CA SER A 345 13.70 -3.18 -0.57
C SER A 345 13.41 -4.37 0.34
N THR A 346 13.28 -4.13 1.64
CA THR A 346 12.92 -5.14 2.65
C THR A 346 11.63 -5.88 2.28
N HIS A 347 10.59 -5.15 1.88
CA HIS A 347 9.31 -5.74 1.47
C HIS A 347 9.44 -6.63 0.23
N ALA A 348 10.25 -6.22 -0.77
CA ALA A 348 10.43 -7.02 -1.96
C ALA A 348 11.19 -8.33 -1.65
N HIS A 349 12.21 -8.28 -0.77
CA HIS A 349 12.89 -9.48 -0.29
C HIS A 349 11.92 -10.44 0.41
N VAL A 350 11.08 -9.94 1.32
CA VAL A 350 10.10 -10.79 2.02
C VAL A 350 9.12 -11.41 1.03
N ASN A 351 8.62 -10.65 0.06
CA ASN A 351 7.65 -11.17 -0.91
C ASN A 351 8.27 -12.19 -1.86
N VAL A 352 9.52 -11.98 -2.34
CA VAL A 352 10.25 -12.99 -3.12
C VAL A 352 10.49 -14.23 -2.28
N GLY A 353 10.95 -14.06 -1.04
CA GLY A 353 11.15 -15.17 -0.10
C GLY A 353 9.86 -15.97 0.12
N SER A 354 8.73 -15.31 0.31
CA SER A 354 7.41 -15.94 0.48
C SER A 354 7.01 -16.74 -0.77
N GLY A 355 7.18 -16.16 -1.96
CA GLY A 355 6.91 -16.85 -3.21
C GLY A 355 7.83 -18.05 -3.44
N LEU A 356 9.12 -17.96 -3.08
CA LEU A 356 10.06 -19.09 -3.13
C LEU A 356 9.70 -20.17 -2.10
N LEU A 357 9.26 -19.76 -0.91
CA LEU A 357 8.80 -20.66 0.13
C LEU A 357 7.56 -21.44 -0.32
N ALA A 358 6.62 -20.81 -0.99
CA ALA A 358 5.46 -21.45 -1.59
C ALA A 358 5.85 -22.48 -2.68
N GLN A 359 6.96 -22.22 -3.40
CA GLN A 359 7.52 -23.17 -4.37
C GLN A 359 8.38 -24.29 -3.73
N GLY A 360 8.48 -24.37 -2.41
CA GLY A 360 9.32 -25.35 -1.71
C GLY A 360 10.84 -25.08 -1.78
N LYS A 361 11.25 -23.92 -2.30
CA LYS A 361 12.67 -23.51 -2.39
C LYS A 361 13.15 -22.87 -1.09
N ILE A 362 13.11 -23.66 0.00
CA ILE A 362 13.23 -23.16 1.39
C ILE A 362 14.55 -22.41 1.62
N ALA A 363 15.69 -22.97 1.21
CA ALA A 363 17.01 -22.35 1.44
C ALA A 363 17.08 -20.95 0.79
N ARG A 364 16.66 -20.82 -0.48
CA ARG A 364 16.64 -19.53 -1.17
C ARG A 364 15.65 -18.54 -0.55
N ALA A 365 14.52 -19.01 -0.03
CA ALA A 365 13.58 -18.17 0.70
C ALA A 365 14.21 -17.60 1.96
N MET A 366 14.95 -18.43 2.72
CA MET A 366 15.67 -18.00 3.93
C MET A 366 16.74 -16.96 3.63
N ASP A 367 17.48 -17.08 2.51
CA ASP A 367 18.45 -16.07 2.08
C ASP A 367 17.77 -14.69 1.93
N HIS A 368 16.60 -14.67 1.30
CA HIS A 368 15.84 -13.44 1.12
C HIS A 368 15.29 -12.90 2.45
N PHE A 369 14.79 -13.75 3.36
CA PHE A 369 14.33 -13.29 4.66
C PHE A 369 15.48 -12.76 5.53
N ASN A 370 16.64 -13.42 5.49
CA ASN A 370 17.84 -12.95 6.18
C ASN A 370 18.29 -11.60 5.61
N ARG A 371 18.29 -11.45 4.28
CA ARG A 371 18.62 -10.16 3.66
C ARG A 371 17.64 -9.06 4.08
N ALA A 372 16.36 -9.36 4.20
CA ALA A 372 15.37 -8.42 4.71
C ALA A 372 15.68 -8.01 6.16
N LEU A 373 16.11 -8.94 7.02
CA LEU A 373 16.48 -8.69 8.41
C LEU A 373 17.82 -7.96 8.56
N GLU A 374 18.77 -8.15 7.64
CA GLU A 374 19.99 -7.33 7.57
C GLU A 374 19.66 -5.87 7.26
N LEU A 375 18.70 -5.63 6.36
CA LEU A 375 18.26 -4.28 5.99
C LEU A 375 17.40 -3.62 7.09
N ASN A 376 16.56 -4.40 7.74
CA ASN A 376 15.71 -3.96 8.85
C ASN A 376 15.54 -5.07 9.89
N PRO A 377 16.35 -5.06 10.97
CA PRO A 377 16.29 -6.09 12.03
C PRO A 377 14.96 -6.13 12.79
N ASP A 378 14.17 -5.07 12.74
CA ASP A 378 12.87 -4.98 13.40
C ASP A 378 11.69 -5.11 12.42
N PHE A 379 11.85 -6.00 11.41
CA PHE A 379 10.78 -6.26 10.44
C PHE A 379 10.00 -7.53 10.81
N ALA A 380 8.84 -7.34 11.43
CA ALA A 380 8.05 -8.44 12.02
C ALA A 380 7.65 -9.52 11.00
N GLU A 381 7.28 -9.14 9.76
CA GLU A 381 6.92 -10.08 8.71
C GLU A 381 8.10 -10.97 8.28
N ALA A 382 9.33 -10.41 8.24
CA ALA A 382 10.51 -11.21 7.90
C ALA A 382 10.81 -12.25 8.97
N HIS A 383 10.71 -11.88 10.25
CA HIS A 383 10.84 -12.82 11.36
C HIS A 383 9.75 -13.91 11.30
N ASN A 384 8.50 -13.56 11.09
CA ASN A 384 7.42 -14.54 10.95
C ASN A 384 7.68 -15.52 9.80
N ASN A 385 8.07 -15.01 8.63
CA ASN A 385 8.26 -15.85 7.45
C ASN A 385 9.54 -16.70 7.52
N LEU A 386 10.60 -16.20 8.17
CA LEU A 386 11.78 -17.01 8.51
C LEU A 386 11.42 -18.11 9.51
N GLY A 387 10.59 -17.80 10.51
CA GLY A 387 10.03 -18.80 11.41
C GLY A 387 9.28 -19.90 10.68
N LEU A 388 8.44 -19.55 9.69
CA LEU A 388 7.74 -20.53 8.86
C LEU A 388 8.72 -21.38 8.02
N ALA A 389 9.75 -20.78 7.45
CA ALA A 389 10.78 -21.50 6.71
C ALA A 389 11.53 -22.50 7.60
N LEU A 390 11.86 -22.10 8.84
CA LEU A 390 12.50 -22.95 9.85
C LEU A 390 11.60 -24.12 10.29
N VAL A 391 10.29 -23.89 10.45
CA VAL A 391 9.32 -24.97 10.68
C VAL A 391 9.39 -26.02 9.56
N ARG A 392 9.42 -25.58 8.30
CA ARG A 392 9.53 -26.50 7.15
C ARG A 392 10.86 -27.24 7.10
N MET A 393 11.90 -26.69 7.67
CA MET A 393 13.20 -27.38 7.84
C MET A 393 13.23 -28.30 9.07
N GLY A 394 12.20 -28.30 9.90
CA GLY A 394 12.15 -29.04 11.16
C GLY A 394 12.87 -28.35 12.32
N GLU A 395 13.33 -27.11 12.15
CA GLU A 395 14.02 -26.31 13.17
C GLU A 395 13.01 -25.57 14.08
N ILE A 396 12.20 -26.35 14.81
CA ILE A 396 11.03 -25.81 15.54
C ILE A 396 11.43 -24.82 16.64
N GLU A 397 12.52 -25.07 17.38
CA GLU A 397 12.97 -24.15 18.46
C GLU A 397 13.41 -22.80 17.92
N ASN A 398 14.18 -22.82 16.81
CA ASN A 398 14.60 -21.59 16.13
C ASN A 398 13.39 -20.83 15.57
N SER A 399 12.39 -21.55 15.04
CA SER A 399 11.15 -20.94 14.56
C SER A 399 10.38 -20.22 15.68
N ILE A 400 10.27 -20.83 16.87
CA ILE A 400 9.64 -20.24 18.05
C ILE A 400 10.34 -18.93 18.45
N HIS A 401 11.68 -18.91 18.39
CA HIS A 401 12.45 -17.69 18.65
C HIS A 401 12.05 -16.56 17.69
N HIS A 402 11.97 -16.84 16.39
CA HIS A 402 11.61 -15.85 15.39
C HIS A 402 10.15 -15.40 15.50
N PHE A 403 9.19 -16.27 15.78
CA PHE A 403 7.81 -15.87 16.02
C PHE A 403 7.67 -14.97 17.27
N ARG A 404 8.39 -15.27 18.36
CA ARG A 404 8.44 -14.41 19.55
C ARG A 404 9.05 -13.04 19.22
N ARG A 405 10.10 -12.99 18.40
CA ARG A 405 10.68 -11.73 17.97
C ARG A 405 9.69 -10.91 17.15
N ALA A 406 8.95 -11.53 16.22
CA ALA A 406 7.91 -10.88 15.45
C ALA A 406 6.83 -10.25 16.35
N LEU A 407 6.38 -10.97 17.38
CA LEU A 407 5.40 -10.49 18.37
C LEU A 407 5.95 -9.43 19.31
N LYS A 408 7.25 -9.45 19.62
CA LYS A 408 7.89 -8.38 20.39
C LYS A 408 7.90 -7.06 19.61
N ILE A 409 8.07 -7.12 18.28
CA ILE A 409 8.05 -5.95 17.38
C ILE A 409 6.60 -5.47 17.16
N ASN A 410 5.70 -6.39 16.86
CA ASN A 410 4.28 -6.12 16.65
C ASN A 410 3.41 -7.08 17.48
N PRO A 411 2.97 -6.68 18.69
CA PRO A 411 2.17 -7.53 19.57
C PRO A 411 0.81 -7.94 18.98
N GLU A 412 0.26 -7.17 18.03
CA GLU A 412 -1.02 -7.44 17.39
C GLU A 412 -0.88 -8.30 16.11
N PHE A 413 0.31 -8.82 15.82
CA PHE A 413 0.55 -9.62 14.63
C PHE A 413 -0.07 -11.02 14.75
N THR A 414 -1.36 -11.13 14.45
CA THR A 414 -2.19 -12.33 14.61
C THR A 414 -1.54 -13.58 13.97
N ASN A 415 -0.97 -13.47 12.76
CA ASN A 415 -0.35 -14.61 12.09
C ASN A 415 0.87 -15.13 12.87
N ALA A 416 1.72 -14.26 13.41
CA ALA A 416 2.87 -14.67 14.22
C ALA A 416 2.42 -15.31 15.54
N MET A 417 1.33 -14.84 16.15
CA MET A 417 0.76 -15.43 17.35
C MET A 417 0.23 -16.85 17.10
N ILE A 418 -0.51 -17.04 16.00
CA ILE A 418 -1.00 -18.37 15.60
C ILE A 418 0.17 -19.31 15.34
N ASN A 419 1.16 -18.86 14.56
CA ASN A 419 2.34 -19.65 14.20
C ASN A 419 3.16 -20.03 15.44
N LEU A 420 3.32 -19.11 16.41
CA LEU A 420 3.97 -19.39 17.68
C LEU A 420 3.25 -20.48 18.47
N ASN A 421 1.93 -20.37 18.61
CA ASN A 421 1.12 -21.35 19.34
C ASN A 421 1.25 -22.74 18.70
N VAL A 422 1.16 -22.82 17.36
CA VAL A 422 1.31 -24.07 16.63
C VAL A 422 2.72 -24.64 16.78
N ALA A 423 3.76 -23.83 16.60
CA ALA A 423 5.14 -24.28 16.74
C ALA A 423 5.45 -24.74 18.19
N THR A 424 4.93 -24.05 19.19
CA THR A 424 5.07 -24.45 20.60
C THR A 424 4.37 -25.78 20.86
N ALA A 425 3.12 -25.95 20.38
CA ALA A 425 2.40 -27.21 20.53
C ALA A 425 3.12 -28.39 19.86
N ILE A 426 3.70 -28.18 18.67
CA ILE A 426 4.55 -29.17 17.99
C ILE A 426 5.78 -29.49 18.83
N ASN A 427 6.48 -28.48 19.33
CA ASN A 427 7.67 -28.64 20.16
C ASN A 427 7.38 -29.48 21.40
N ASP A 428 6.29 -29.16 22.11
CA ASP A 428 5.86 -29.89 23.32
C ASP A 428 5.51 -31.36 23.00
N LYS A 429 4.89 -31.60 21.87
CA LYS A 429 4.56 -32.95 21.41
C LYS A 429 5.80 -33.77 21.08
N ILE A 430 6.74 -33.17 20.34
CA ILE A 430 8.02 -33.81 20.01
C ILE A 430 8.77 -34.13 21.32
N ASN A 431 8.85 -33.20 22.24
CA ASN A 431 9.54 -33.39 23.52
C ASN A 431 8.88 -34.50 24.37
N ARG A 432 7.55 -34.59 24.40
CA ARG A 432 6.83 -35.68 25.06
C ARG A 432 7.07 -37.02 24.37
N ALA A 433 7.05 -37.08 23.04
CA ALA A 433 7.33 -38.30 22.29
C ALA A 433 8.76 -38.80 22.51
N VAL A 434 9.75 -37.90 22.50
CA VAL A 434 11.16 -38.22 22.80
C VAL A 434 11.30 -38.75 24.21
N ARG A 435 10.63 -38.11 25.21
CA ARG A 435 10.65 -38.58 26.61
C ARG A 435 10.05 -39.99 26.74
N ARG A 436 8.87 -40.26 26.16
CA ARG A 436 8.22 -41.58 26.20
C ARG A 436 9.09 -42.66 25.53
N MET A 437 9.71 -42.34 24.40
CA MET A 437 10.66 -43.26 23.77
C MET A 437 11.84 -43.59 24.69
N ARG A 438 12.39 -42.59 25.37
CA ARG A 438 13.48 -42.80 26.35
C ARG A 438 13.06 -43.65 27.54
N GLU A 439 11.84 -43.44 28.04
CA GLU A 439 11.26 -44.21 29.16
C GLU A 439 10.87 -45.65 28.77
N SER A 440 10.60 -45.92 27.51
CA SER A 440 10.17 -47.23 27.01
C SER A 440 11.33 -48.13 26.55
N MET A 441 12.53 -47.59 26.46
CA MET A 441 13.73 -48.38 26.05
C MET A 441 14.42 -49.04 27.26
N PRO A 442 14.79 -50.33 27.16
CA PRO A 442 15.59 -51.00 28.23
C PRO A 442 16.94 -50.30 28.39
N VAL A 443 17.31 -50.01 29.62
CA VAL A 443 18.54 -49.27 29.97
C VAL A 443 19.81 -49.96 29.45
N ASP A 444 19.79 -51.30 29.32
CA ASP A 444 20.93 -52.12 28.87
C ASP A 444 21.16 -52.07 27.35
N ALA A 445 20.23 -51.53 26.57
CA ALA A 445 20.35 -51.41 25.11
C ALA A 445 20.96 -50.07 24.65
N LEU A 446 21.19 -49.15 25.55
CA LEU A 446 21.62 -47.79 25.32
C LEU A 446 23.04 -47.58 25.85
N GLY A 447 24.07 -47.80 25.00
CA GLY A 447 25.42 -47.37 25.35
C GLY A 447 25.50 -45.82 25.48
N GLU A 448 26.51 -45.31 26.21
CA GLU A 448 26.77 -43.87 26.44
C GLU A 448 26.77 -43.04 25.13
N ASP A 449 27.10 -43.67 23.98
CA ASP A 449 27.09 -43.07 22.64
C ASP A 449 25.66 -42.74 22.12
N PHE A 450 24.62 -43.38 22.69
CA PHE A 450 23.23 -43.13 22.32
C PHE A 450 22.67 -41.82 22.94
N ASP A 451 23.01 -41.57 24.22
CA ASP A 451 22.57 -40.34 24.89
C ASP A 451 23.23 -39.10 24.28
N LEU A 452 24.51 -39.18 23.88
CA LEU A 452 25.19 -38.11 23.16
C LEU A 452 24.57 -37.87 21.75
N LYS A 453 24.29 -38.94 20.99
CA LYS A 453 23.64 -38.84 19.70
C LYS A 453 22.20 -38.37 19.77
N MET A 454 21.45 -38.72 20.82
CA MET A 454 20.07 -38.23 21.02
C MET A 454 20.04 -36.75 21.46
N VAL A 455 21.04 -36.28 22.21
CA VAL A 455 21.21 -34.85 22.52
C VAL A 455 21.58 -34.06 21.26
N GLU A 456 22.45 -34.59 20.41
CA GLU A 456 22.85 -33.99 19.14
C GLU A 456 21.69 -34.01 18.11
N LEU A 457 20.87 -35.08 18.12
CA LEU A 457 19.66 -35.24 17.31
C LEU A 457 18.48 -34.41 17.83
N SER A 458 18.38 -34.16 19.12
CA SER A 458 17.40 -33.25 19.72
C SER A 458 17.60 -31.81 19.21
N ASN A 459 18.82 -31.44 18.89
CA ASN A 459 19.17 -30.16 18.28
C ASN A 459 18.89 -30.10 16.77
N ARG A 460 18.73 -31.28 16.11
CA ARG A 460 18.36 -31.40 14.68
C ARG A 460 17.14 -32.29 14.50
N LYS A 461 15.97 -31.82 14.93
CA LYS A 461 14.72 -32.61 14.98
C LYS A 461 14.28 -33.27 13.67
N ARG A 462 14.76 -32.78 12.51
CA ARG A 462 14.59 -33.42 11.19
C ARG A 462 15.25 -34.80 11.12
N ASP A 463 16.33 -35.00 11.83
CA ASP A 463 17.11 -36.24 11.81
C ASP A 463 16.61 -37.26 12.85
N VAL A 464 15.76 -36.84 13.82
CA VAL A 464 15.15 -37.78 14.79
C VAL A 464 14.32 -38.83 14.08
N PHE A 465 13.50 -38.45 13.11
CA PHE A 465 12.71 -39.41 12.31
C PHE A 465 13.59 -40.32 11.47
N LYS A 466 14.62 -39.77 10.80
CA LYS A 466 15.59 -40.58 10.05
C LYS A 466 16.43 -41.48 10.92
N ALA A 467 16.79 -41.00 12.11
CA ALA A 467 17.55 -41.81 13.08
C ALA A 467 16.69 -42.91 13.71
N VAL A 468 15.41 -42.60 14.01
CA VAL A 468 14.43 -43.61 14.47
C VAL A 468 14.22 -44.66 13.38
N GLU A 469 14.08 -44.29 12.15
CA GLU A 469 13.96 -45.21 11.00
C GLU A 469 15.24 -46.05 10.83
N LYS A 470 16.42 -45.41 10.85
CA LYS A 470 17.72 -46.09 10.73
C LYS A 470 18.00 -47.04 11.92
N TYR A 471 17.59 -46.62 13.13
CA TYR A 471 17.72 -47.42 14.34
C TYR A 471 16.71 -48.58 14.33
N TYR A 472 15.47 -48.37 13.91
CA TYR A 472 14.48 -49.43 13.67
C TYR A 472 14.97 -50.48 12.69
N MET A 473 15.55 -50.06 11.58
CA MET A 473 16.14 -50.95 10.58
C MET A 473 17.38 -51.71 11.10
N ALA A 474 18.12 -51.11 12.01
CA ALA A 474 19.24 -51.77 12.67
C ALA A 474 18.77 -52.81 13.71
N LEU A 475 17.76 -52.45 14.53
CA LEU A 475 17.14 -53.37 15.50
C LEU A 475 16.38 -54.51 14.85
N SER A 476 15.77 -54.30 13.69
CA SER A 476 15.07 -55.37 12.94
C SER A 476 15.97 -56.53 12.53
N LYS A 477 17.29 -56.33 12.54
CA LYS A 477 18.28 -57.32 12.21
C LYS A 477 18.80 -58.11 13.43
N GLN A 478 18.37 -57.79 14.66
CA GLN A 478 18.84 -58.47 15.88
C GLN A 478 17.93 -59.63 16.28
N PRO A 479 18.51 -60.72 16.85
CA PRO A 479 17.73 -61.82 17.39
C PRO A 479 16.91 -61.34 18.60
N GLY A 480 15.59 -61.49 18.57
CA GLY A 480 14.68 -60.99 19.61
C GLY A 480 13.77 -59.83 19.20
N PHE A 481 13.92 -59.31 18.00
CA PHE A 481 13.17 -58.15 17.46
C PHE A 481 11.65 -58.34 17.49
N LYS A 482 11.14 -59.58 17.37
CA LYS A 482 9.71 -59.89 17.38
C LYS A 482 8.98 -59.48 18.65
N GLU A 483 9.68 -59.40 19.77
CA GLU A 483 9.11 -58.99 21.08
C GLU A 483 9.13 -57.47 21.23
N LEU A 484 10.14 -56.81 20.65
CA LEU A 484 10.27 -55.36 20.58
C LEU A 484 9.28 -54.73 19.60
N ASP A 485 9.04 -55.45 18.48
CA ASP A 485 8.13 -55.00 17.39
C ASP A 485 6.67 -54.81 17.85
N ARG A 486 6.25 -55.50 18.92
CA ARG A 486 4.93 -55.30 19.54
C ARG A 486 4.77 -53.95 20.31
N LYS A 487 5.86 -53.33 20.72
CA LYS A 487 5.83 -52.06 21.53
C LYS A 487 6.01 -50.82 20.62
N ILE A 488 6.70 -50.94 19.52
CA ILE A 488 7.01 -49.85 18.59
C ILE A 488 5.76 -49.33 17.87
N PRO A 489 4.81 -50.18 17.39
CA PRO A 489 3.58 -49.69 16.78
C PRO A 489 2.74 -48.82 17.69
N SER A 490 2.76 -49.11 19.03
CA SER A 490 2.01 -48.27 19.99
C SER A 490 2.63 -46.87 20.18
N ALA A 491 3.95 -46.74 20.10
CA ALA A 491 4.65 -45.45 20.20
C ALA A 491 4.43 -44.60 18.93
N VAL A 492 4.49 -45.26 17.74
CA VAL A 492 4.20 -44.61 16.47
C VAL A 492 2.74 -44.20 16.40
N ALA A 493 1.80 -45.07 16.83
CA ALA A 493 0.38 -44.76 16.91
C ALA A 493 0.10 -43.57 17.87
N ALA A 494 0.82 -43.47 19.00
CA ALA A 494 0.71 -42.34 19.93
C ALA A 494 1.17 -41.01 19.29
N VAL A 495 2.26 -41.02 18.51
CA VAL A 495 2.72 -39.83 17.77
C VAL A 495 1.69 -39.43 16.71
N MET A 496 1.09 -40.40 16.00
CA MET A 496 0.05 -40.16 15.01
C MET A 496 -1.24 -39.65 15.67
N GLN A 497 -1.61 -40.18 16.83
CA GLN A 497 -2.80 -39.74 17.59
C GLN A 497 -2.65 -38.28 18.08
N GLU A 498 -1.43 -37.87 18.43
CA GLU A 498 -1.15 -36.50 18.82
C GLU A 498 -1.16 -35.51 17.63
N TYR A 499 -0.77 -35.98 16.43
CA TYR A 499 -0.92 -35.20 15.18
C TYR A 499 -2.40 -34.87 14.89
N GLU A 500 -3.30 -35.78 15.21
CA GLU A 500 -4.74 -35.58 15.14
C GLU A 500 -5.27 -34.51 16.10
N GLY A 501 -4.55 -34.24 17.19
CA GLY A 501 -4.86 -33.15 18.13
C GLY A 501 -4.67 -31.72 17.58
N LEU A 502 -4.13 -31.57 16.35
CA LEU A 502 -4.09 -30.31 15.64
C LEU A 502 -5.46 -29.93 15.01
N LEU A 503 -6.35 -30.90 14.85
CA LEU A 503 -7.68 -30.70 14.26
C LEU A 503 -8.51 -29.62 14.96
N PRO A 504 -8.59 -29.55 16.33
CA PRO A 504 -9.30 -28.48 17.00
C PRO A 504 -8.74 -27.09 16.72
N LEU A 505 -7.41 -26.96 16.63
CA LEU A 505 -6.74 -25.68 16.32
C LEU A 505 -7.02 -25.21 14.89
N LEU A 506 -7.03 -26.15 13.93
CA LEU A 506 -7.41 -25.84 12.54
C LEU A 506 -8.87 -25.46 12.41
N LEU A 507 -9.78 -26.13 13.15
CA LEU A 507 -11.18 -25.81 13.19
C LEU A 507 -11.45 -24.45 13.84
N GLU A 508 -10.69 -24.09 14.87
CA GLU A 508 -10.76 -22.80 15.52
C GLU A 508 -10.29 -21.69 14.58
N LYS A 509 -9.20 -21.91 13.83
CA LYS A 509 -8.73 -20.99 12.80
C LYS A 509 -9.79 -20.73 11.73
N ILE A 510 -10.49 -21.76 11.25
CA ILE A 510 -11.58 -21.65 10.27
C ILE A 510 -12.75 -20.81 10.81
N LYS A 511 -13.01 -20.81 12.13
CA LYS A 511 -14.06 -19.99 12.76
C LYS A 511 -13.73 -18.50 12.81
N PHE A 512 -12.47 -18.13 13.00
CA PHE A 512 -12.04 -16.75 13.26
C PHE A 512 -11.53 -15.98 12.04
N GLN A 513 -11.23 -16.67 10.94
CA GLN A 513 -10.74 -16.04 9.71
C GLN A 513 -11.54 -16.57 8.52
N SER A 514 -11.91 -15.69 7.58
CA SER A 514 -12.33 -16.09 6.23
C SER A 514 -11.12 -16.69 5.50
N THR A 515 -10.72 -17.88 5.92
CA THR A 515 -9.54 -18.58 5.45
C THR A 515 -9.82 -19.17 4.08
N GLY A 516 -8.84 -19.11 3.18
CA GLY A 516 -8.92 -19.70 1.85
C GLY A 516 -9.21 -21.22 1.87
N ALA A 517 -9.58 -21.75 0.73
CA ALA A 517 -9.93 -23.16 0.47
C ALA A 517 -8.98 -24.19 1.12
N GLU A 518 -7.73 -23.81 1.29
CA GLU A 518 -6.64 -24.65 1.81
C GLU A 518 -6.82 -25.12 3.25
N ALA A 519 -7.36 -24.28 4.14
CA ALA A 519 -7.62 -24.68 5.54
C ALA A 519 -8.70 -25.77 5.60
N TYR A 520 -9.74 -25.66 4.77
CA TYR A 520 -10.78 -26.66 4.63
C TYR A 520 -10.23 -27.97 4.05
N TYR A 521 -9.29 -27.88 3.10
CA TYR A 521 -8.63 -29.03 2.52
C TYR A 521 -7.77 -29.79 3.54
N HIS A 522 -6.97 -29.09 4.37
CA HIS A 522 -6.16 -29.75 5.41
C HIS A 522 -7.02 -30.46 6.46
N VAL A 523 -8.16 -29.88 6.83
CA VAL A 523 -9.13 -30.56 7.69
C VAL A 523 -9.65 -31.83 7.01
N ALA A 524 -9.94 -31.77 5.71
CA ALA A 524 -10.35 -32.93 4.95
C ALA A 524 -9.30 -34.06 4.94
N CYS A 525 -8.02 -33.71 4.74
CA CYS A 525 -6.90 -34.66 4.78
C CYS A 525 -6.80 -35.36 6.15
N ILE A 526 -6.95 -34.61 7.26
CA ILE A 526 -6.92 -35.19 8.62
C ILE A 526 -8.08 -36.16 8.80
N TYR A 527 -9.29 -35.83 8.36
CA TYR A 527 -10.44 -36.74 8.45
C TYR A 527 -10.28 -37.97 7.56
N ALA A 528 -9.69 -37.82 6.34
CA ALA A 528 -9.38 -38.94 5.46
C ALA A 528 -8.39 -39.92 6.11
N ARG A 529 -7.33 -39.41 6.74
CA ARG A 529 -6.33 -40.23 7.47
C ARG A 529 -6.92 -40.96 8.68
N LYS A 530 -7.98 -40.42 9.28
CA LYS A 530 -8.76 -41.09 10.34
C LYS A 530 -9.71 -42.19 9.81
N GLY A 531 -9.77 -42.40 8.50
CA GLY A 531 -10.77 -43.30 7.91
C GLY A 531 -12.20 -42.76 7.94
N LEU A 532 -12.38 -41.48 8.30
CA LEU A 532 -13.69 -40.81 8.40
C LEU A 532 -14.03 -40.14 7.05
N PHE A 533 -14.11 -40.93 5.99
CA PHE A 533 -14.25 -40.47 4.61
C PHE A 533 -15.48 -39.60 4.35
N ARG A 534 -16.61 -39.84 5.07
CA ARG A 534 -17.82 -39.00 4.95
C ARG A 534 -17.60 -37.57 5.46
N GLU A 535 -16.85 -37.43 6.55
CA GLU A 535 -16.51 -36.11 7.09
C GLU A 535 -15.45 -35.42 6.21
N SER A 536 -14.44 -36.15 5.74
CA SER A 536 -13.48 -35.66 4.77
C SER A 536 -14.15 -35.10 3.52
N ASP A 537 -15.11 -35.82 2.93
CA ASP A 537 -15.85 -35.39 1.73
C ASP A 537 -16.63 -34.09 1.95
N LYS A 538 -17.20 -33.88 3.14
CA LYS A 538 -17.88 -32.61 3.49
C LYS A 538 -16.91 -31.42 3.47
N TRP A 539 -15.70 -31.61 3.97
CA TRP A 539 -14.69 -30.55 4.04
C TRP A 539 -14.05 -30.29 2.67
N ILE A 540 -13.87 -31.35 1.86
CA ILE A 540 -13.44 -31.21 0.45
C ILE A 540 -14.45 -30.41 -0.36
N LYS A 541 -15.75 -30.69 -0.20
CA LYS A 541 -16.82 -29.93 -0.87
C LYS A 541 -16.82 -28.45 -0.48
N ARG A 542 -16.53 -28.13 0.79
CA ARG A 542 -16.41 -26.75 1.25
C ARG A 542 -15.16 -26.05 0.68
N ALA A 543 -14.02 -26.73 0.65
CA ALA A 543 -12.81 -26.22 0.02
C ALA A 543 -13.04 -25.91 -1.47
N ARG A 544 -13.69 -26.81 -2.17
CA ARG A 544 -14.05 -26.66 -3.59
C ARG A 544 -15.01 -25.50 -3.87
N ALA A 545 -15.95 -25.25 -2.98
CA ALA A 545 -16.90 -24.15 -3.12
C ALA A 545 -16.24 -22.76 -2.95
N MET A 546 -15.08 -22.69 -2.29
CA MET A 546 -14.38 -21.44 -2.03
C MET A 546 -13.33 -21.09 -3.11
N ASP A 547 -12.76 -22.08 -3.80
CA ASP A 547 -11.71 -21.85 -4.81
C ASP A 547 -11.82 -22.89 -5.95
N HIS A 548 -12.65 -22.57 -6.94
CA HIS A 548 -12.92 -23.46 -8.07
C HIS A 548 -11.71 -23.57 -9.02
N ASP A 549 -10.90 -22.54 -9.15
CA ASP A 549 -9.81 -22.48 -10.13
C ASP A 549 -8.55 -23.23 -9.69
N ARG A 550 -8.34 -23.38 -8.39
CA ARG A 550 -7.19 -24.14 -7.82
C ARG A 550 -7.47 -25.63 -7.63
N TRP A 551 -8.67 -26.10 -7.91
CA TRP A 551 -9.09 -27.48 -7.66
C TRP A 551 -8.23 -28.54 -8.38
N HIS A 552 -7.62 -28.21 -9.51
CA HIS A 552 -6.69 -29.13 -10.21
C HIS A 552 -5.48 -29.52 -9.35
N PHE A 553 -5.02 -28.66 -8.47
CA PHE A 553 -3.90 -28.95 -7.56
C PHE A 553 -4.26 -29.99 -6.52
N PHE A 554 -5.51 -29.98 -6.05
CA PHE A 554 -6.01 -30.89 -5.00
C PHE A 554 -6.34 -32.27 -5.52
N ASN A 555 -6.70 -32.41 -6.80
CA ASN A 555 -7.01 -33.71 -7.43
C ASN A 555 -5.75 -34.56 -7.70
N THR A 556 -4.57 -34.00 -7.66
CA THR A 556 -3.30 -34.71 -7.92
C THR A 556 -2.52 -35.02 -6.64
N ASP A 557 -3.08 -34.72 -5.46
CA ASP A 557 -2.42 -34.97 -4.18
C ASP A 557 -2.34 -36.48 -3.92
N PRO A 558 -1.11 -37.04 -3.76
CA PRO A 558 -0.91 -38.47 -3.49
C PRO A 558 -1.63 -38.96 -2.24
N ASP A 559 -1.85 -38.10 -1.23
CA ASP A 559 -2.52 -38.45 0.02
C ASP A 559 -4.01 -38.78 -0.20
N LEU A 560 -4.66 -38.13 -1.17
CA LEU A 560 -6.06 -38.41 -1.52
C LEU A 560 -6.20 -39.51 -2.56
N VAL A 561 -5.30 -39.59 -3.56
CA VAL A 561 -5.30 -40.60 -4.61
C VAL A 561 -4.86 -41.98 -4.07
N GLY A 562 -3.93 -42.00 -3.11
CA GLY A 562 -3.45 -43.21 -2.44
C GLY A 562 -4.52 -43.89 -1.58
N LEU A 563 -5.41 -43.12 -0.95
CA LEU A 563 -6.50 -43.62 -0.11
C LEU A 563 -7.60 -44.35 -0.90
N GLN A 564 -7.78 -44.05 -2.18
CA GLN A 564 -8.74 -44.77 -3.06
C GLN A 564 -8.27 -46.13 -3.50
N LYS A 565 -7.00 -46.50 -3.32
CA LYS A 565 -6.38 -47.71 -3.90
C LYS A 565 -5.78 -48.70 -2.92
N SER A 566 -5.79 -48.48 -1.60
CA SER A 566 -5.04 -49.37 -0.69
C SER A 566 -5.87 -49.95 0.44
N ASP A 567 -6.35 -51.17 0.25
CA ASP A 567 -6.88 -52.05 1.32
C ASP A 567 -5.77 -52.93 1.98
N ALA A 568 -4.46 -52.72 1.74
CA ALA A 568 -3.53 -53.82 2.00
C ALA A 568 -2.24 -53.54 2.80
N ASP A 569 -1.79 -52.31 3.07
CA ASP A 569 -0.50 -52.12 3.76
C ASP A 569 -0.42 -50.88 4.67
N PRO A 570 -0.53 -51.03 6.01
CA PRO A 570 -0.41 -49.93 6.96
C PRO A 570 0.96 -49.24 7.00
N PHE A 571 2.03 -49.87 6.52
CA PHE A 571 3.41 -49.35 6.57
C PHE A 571 3.83 -48.54 5.35
N ARG A 572 3.12 -48.62 4.25
CA ARG A 572 3.33 -47.77 3.06
C ARG A 572 3.11 -46.28 3.36
N TYR A 573 2.33 -45.96 4.37
CA TYR A 573 2.01 -44.60 4.81
C TYR A 573 3.19 -43.87 5.45
N LEU A 574 4.13 -44.60 6.07
CA LEU A 574 5.32 -44.01 6.68
C LEU A 574 6.31 -43.45 5.64
N HIS A 575 6.30 -43.98 4.42
CA HIS A 575 7.16 -43.52 3.33
C HIS A 575 6.54 -42.39 2.49
N ALA A 576 5.23 -42.27 2.47
CA ALA A 576 4.51 -41.22 1.76
C ALA A 576 4.31 -39.92 2.57
N VAL A 577 4.41 -40.00 3.87
CA VAL A 577 4.28 -38.84 4.78
C VAL A 577 5.66 -38.21 4.95
N GLN A 578 5.96 -37.20 4.13
CA GLN A 578 6.87 -36.15 4.59
C GLN A 578 6.11 -35.36 5.67
N PRO A 579 6.41 -35.59 6.96
CA PRO A 579 5.57 -35.02 8.02
C PRO A 579 5.77 -33.52 8.08
N GLY A 580 4.70 -32.80 8.08
CA GLY A 580 4.66 -31.41 8.51
C GLY A 580 4.86 -30.35 7.44
N VAL A 581 5.28 -30.70 6.20
CA VAL A 581 5.63 -29.69 5.18
C VAL A 581 4.39 -29.08 4.54
N GLN A 582 3.31 -29.83 4.33
CA GLN A 582 2.11 -29.30 3.67
C GLN A 582 1.15 -28.56 4.61
N ILE A 583 1.08 -28.93 5.90
CA ILE A 583 0.17 -28.25 6.84
C ILE A 583 0.55 -26.78 7.07
N PHE A 584 1.84 -26.46 6.94
CA PHE A 584 2.38 -25.13 7.19
C PHE A 584 2.59 -24.28 5.92
N GLN A 585 2.36 -24.83 4.73
CA GLN A 585 2.48 -24.05 3.50
C GLN A 585 1.49 -22.87 3.44
N ASN A 586 0.39 -22.99 4.16
CA ASN A 586 -0.73 -22.06 4.11
C ASN A 586 -1.19 -21.59 5.52
N LEU A 587 -0.48 -22.01 6.55
CA LEU A 587 -0.51 -21.41 7.88
C LEU A 587 0.51 -20.29 8.00
#